data_c71830055b29909b799964df3be17b25
#
_entry.id   c71830055b29909b799964df3be17b25
#
_cell.length_a   1.000
_cell.length_b   1.000
_cell.length_c   1.000
_cell.angle_alpha   90.00
_cell.angle_beta   90.00
_cell.angle_gamma   90.00
#
_symmetry.space_group_name_H-M   'P 1'
#
loop_
_entity.id
_entity.type
_entity.pdbx_description
1 polymer ?
#
loop_
_entity_poly.entity_id
_entity_poly.type
_entity_poly.pdbx_seq_one_letter_code
_entity_poly.pdbx_strand_id
1 'polypeptide(L)'
;MVAPTPDNITGWVLAGGQAQRMGGVDKGLQLFQGQALALRAAKRLQTQVHIVKLNANRHLSDYASWGYDVHPDSLSGYAGPLAGMLTGLQNCDTEWLLCVPCDSPFFPLDLAYRLGMAVDAEQSIMAVAWAPEVNAQGDTVCRPQPVFCLLHLSLQTSLSDFLQSGGRKIDAWTAQHANARMDFNLPHDTHQAFANANTWQELKGLEG
;
A
#
# COMPACT_ATOMS: atom_id res chain seq x y z
N MET A 1 -6.41 -3.67 -22.46
CA MET A 1 -5.62 -3.65 -21.21
C MET A 1 -5.09 -5.05 -21.00
N VAL A 2 -3.80 -5.19 -20.65
CA VAL A 2 -3.24 -6.51 -20.32
C VAL A 2 -3.63 -6.83 -18.87
N ALA A 3 -4.09 -8.07 -18.63
CA ALA A 3 -4.45 -8.50 -17.27
C ALA A 3 -3.23 -8.45 -16.32
N PRO A 4 -3.43 -8.09 -15.04
CA PRO A 4 -2.34 -8.07 -14.08
C PRO A 4 -1.78 -9.48 -13.83
N THR A 5 -0.47 -9.59 -13.95
CA THR A 5 0.31 -10.80 -13.62
C THR A 5 1.53 -10.39 -12.79
N PRO A 6 2.19 -11.28 -12.05
CA PRO A 6 3.42 -10.93 -11.32
C PRO A 6 4.45 -10.20 -12.19
N ASP A 7 4.57 -10.55 -13.48
CA ASP A 7 5.60 -10.02 -14.38
C ASP A 7 5.32 -8.58 -14.87
N ASN A 8 4.07 -8.09 -14.75
CA ASN A 8 3.69 -6.74 -15.18
C ASN A 8 3.20 -5.85 -14.02
N ILE A 9 3.56 -6.19 -12.78
CA ILE A 9 3.26 -5.41 -11.58
C ILE A 9 4.55 -4.88 -10.94
N THR A 10 4.62 -3.56 -10.72
CA THR A 10 5.60 -2.94 -9.82
C THR A 10 5.01 -2.84 -8.42
N GLY A 11 5.70 -3.39 -7.42
CA GLY A 11 5.36 -3.24 -6.00
C GLY A 11 5.87 -1.91 -5.45
N TRP A 12 5.04 -1.24 -4.67
CA TRP A 12 5.31 0.07 -4.12
C TRP A 12 5.02 0.12 -2.62
N VAL A 13 6.08 0.21 -1.80
CA VAL A 13 5.95 0.29 -0.34
C VAL A 13 5.90 1.75 0.08
N LEU A 14 4.78 2.17 0.66
CA LEU A 14 4.57 3.52 1.17
C LEU A 14 5.15 3.65 2.59
N ALA A 15 6.30 4.32 2.72
CA ALA A 15 6.97 4.62 3.99
C ALA A 15 7.13 6.14 4.25
N GLY A 16 6.54 6.99 3.40
CA GLY A 16 6.72 8.45 3.38
C GLY A 16 6.00 9.26 4.48
N GLY A 17 5.45 8.65 5.53
CA GLY A 17 4.66 9.32 6.55
C GLY A 17 5.42 10.37 7.38
N GLN A 18 4.69 11.40 7.90
CA GLN A 18 5.26 12.51 8.72
C GLN A 18 5.72 12.10 10.14
N ALA A 19 5.45 10.86 10.59
CA ALA A 19 5.80 10.34 11.93
C ALA A 19 5.37 11.21 13.14
N GLN A 20 4.41 12.13 12.96
CA GLN A 20 4.00 13.09 14.01
C GLN A 20 3.47 12.40 15.28
N ARG A 21 2.86 11.22 15.14
CA ARG A 21 2.23 10.48 16.25
C ARG A 21 3.20 9.64 17.10
N MET A 22 4.42 9.39 16.60
CA MET A 22 5.45 8.60 17.30
C MET A 22 6.70 9.40 17.65
N GLY A 23 6.55 10.70 17.98
CA GLY A 23 7.67 11.54 18.42
C GLY A 23 8.73 11.81 17.34
N GLY A 24 8.36 11.79 16.06
CA GLY A 24 9.28 12.07 14.94
C GLY A 24 10.06 10.85 14.43
N VAL A 25 9.84 9.67 15.00
CA VAL A 25 10.53 8.44 14.59
C VAL A 25 9.98 7.95 13.25
N ASP A 26 10.87 7.57 12.32
CA ASP A 26 10.49 7.01 11.02
C ASP A 26 9.89 5.60 11.22
N LYS A 27 8.61 5.45 10.88
CA LYS A 27 7.86 4.22 11.11
C LYS A 27 8.41 3.05 10.29
N GLY A 28 8.83 3.31 9.06
CA GLY A 28 9.37 2.28 8.18
C GLY A 28 10.69 1.70 8.67
N LEU A 29 11.46 2.46 9.47
CA LEU A 29 12.71 2.01 10.08
C LEU A 29 12.52 1.31 11.43
N GLN A 30 11.30 1.30 12.00
CA GLN A 30 11.03 0.62 13.25
C GLN A 30 11.24 -0.89 13.11
N LEU A 31 11.91 -1.48 14.11
CA LEU A 31 12.16 -2.92 14.12
C LEU A 31 10.91 -3.67 14.61
N PHE A 32 10.51 -4.67 13.85
CA PHE A 32 9.53 -5.67 14.21
C PHE A 32 10.17 -7.05 14.01
N GLN A 33 10.25 -7.85 15.07
CA GLN A 33 10.93 -9.15 15.06
C GLN A 33 12.35 -9.06 14.46
N GLY A 34 13.11 -8.03 14.84
CA GLY A 34 14.49 -7.81 14.41
C GLY A 34 14.68 -7.26 12.98
N GLN A 35 13.60 -6.94 12.25
CA GLN A 35 13.66 -6.40 10.91
C GLN A 35 12.86 -5.10 10.80
N ALA A 36 13.37 -4.12 10.02
CA ALA A 36 12.65 -2.88 9.77
C ALA A 36 11.32 -3.16 9.05
N LEU A 37 10.24 -2.48 9.46
CA LEU A 37 8.89 -2.69 8.92
C LEU A 37 8.83 -2.53 7.40
N ALA A 38 9.44 -1.48 6.85
CA ALA A 38 9.43 -1.27 5.40
C ALA A 38 10.24 -2.34 4.65
N LEU A 39 11.36 -2.81 5.22
CA LEU A 39 12.14 -3.91 4.64
C LEU A 39 11.33 -5.22 4.65
N ARG A 40 10.59 -5.47 5.73
CA ARG A 40 9.70 -6.62 5.83
C ARG A 40 8.59 -6.57 4.78
N ALA A 41 7.94 -5.40 4.63
CA ALA A 41 6.93 -5.20 3.59
C ALA A 41 7.51 -5.39 2.19
N ALA A 42 8.69 -4.83 1.89
CA ALA A 42 9.36 -4.99 0.61
C ALA A 42 9.66 -6.47 0.28
N LYS A 43 10.25 -7.21 1.22
CA LYS A 43 10.54 -8.65 1.03
C LYS A 43 9.27 -9.48 0.83
N ARG A 44 8.20 -9.15 1.55
CA ARG A 44 6.91 -9.83 1.41
C ARG A 44 6.26 -9.54 0.06
N LEU A 45 6.40 -8.31 -0.45
CA LEU A 45 5.89 -7.90 -1.75
C LEU A 45 6.70 -8.49 -2.91
N GLN A 46 8.04 -8.59 -2.74
CA GLN A 46 8.96 -9.10 -3.75
C GLN A 46 8.66 -10.53 -4.23
N THR A 47 7.98 -11.33 -3.42
CA THR A 47 7.55 -12.69 -3.80
C THR A 47 6.31 -12.70 -4.69
N GLN A 48 5.69 -11.56 -4.93
CA GLN A 48 4.37 -11.44 -5.58
C GLN A 48 4.40 -10.62 -6.88
N VAL A 49 5.49 -9.85 -7.13
CA VAL A 49 5.55 -8.85 -8.20
C VAL A 49 6.91 -8.88 -8.91
N HIS A 50 6.99 -8.23 -10.08
CA HIS A 50 8.20 -8.20 -10.90
C HIS A 50 9.37 -7.48 -10.21
N ILE A 51 9.11 -6.28 -9.69
CA ILE A 51 10.10 -5.43 -9.03
C ILE A 51 9.46 -4.68 -7.86
N VAL A 52 10.23 -4.38 -6.81
CA VAL A 52 9.77 -3.59 -5.66
C VAL A 52 10.58 -2.32 -5.54
N LYS A 53 9.87 -1.20 -5.31
CA LYS A 53 10.44 0.12 -5.00
C LYS A 53 9.86 0.66 -3.70
N LEU A 54 10.55 1.60 -3.07
CA LEU A 54 10.17 2.20 -1.81
C LEU A 54 9.85 3.69 -1.99
N ASN A 55 8.81 4.16 -1.34
CA ASN A 55 8.53 5.58 -1.21
C ASN A 55 8.89 6.03 0.22
N ALA A 56 9.84 6.95 0.34
CA ALA A 56 10.23 7.52 1.62
C ALA A 56 10.66 8.98 1.43
N ASN A 57 10.34 9.87 2.41
CA ASN A 57 10.66 11.29 2.33
C ASN A 57 11.84 11.68 3.23
N ARG A 58 12.33 10.74 4.04
CA ARG A 58 13.44 10.93 5.00
C ARG A 58 14.30 9.69 5.01
N HIS A 59 15.51 9.80 5.56
CA HIS A 59 16.42 8.65 5.73
C HIS A 59 16.64 7.84 4.44
N LEU A 60 16.67 8.50 3.29
CA LEU A 60 16.72 7.85 1.97
C LEU A 60 17.91 6.90 1.86
N SER A 61 19.08 7.26 2.44
CA SER A 61 20.27 6.42 2.46
C SER A 61 20.06 5.11 3.22
N ASP A 62 19.30 5.15 4.33
CA ASP A 62 19.03 3.97 5.13
C ASP A 62 18.15 2.99 4.34
N TYR A 63 17.09 3.48 3.69
CA TYR A 63 16.25 2.68 2.82
C TYR A 63 16.99 2.12 1.59
N ALA A 64 17.83 2.96 0.93
CA ALA A 64 18.61 2.56 -0.25
C ALA A 64 19.68 1.50 0.09
N SER A 65 20.17 1.49 1.35
CA SER A 65 21.15 0.49 1.81
C SER A 65 20.63 -0.96 1.73
N TRP A 66 19.31 -1.15 1.62
CA TRP A 66 18.68 -2.46 1.46
C TRP A 66 18.66 -2.97 0.01
N GLY A 67 19.15 -2.15 -0.95
CA GLY A 67 19.25 -2.52 -2.36
C GLY A 67 17.97 -2.32 -3.17
N TYR A 68 17.01 -1.54 -2.68
CA TYR A 68 15.80 -1.12 -3.40
C TYR A 68 15.93 0.31 -3.91
N ASP A 69 15.28 0.61 -5.04
CA ASP A 69 15.11 1.99 -5.51
C ASP A 69 14.18 2.75 -4.55
N VAL A 70 14.62 3.95 -4.13
CA VAL A 70 13.91 4.78 -3.17
C VAL A 70 13.55 6.13 -3.78
N HIS A 71 12.26 6.48 -3.72
CA HIS A 71 11.74 7.70 -4.31
C HIS A 71 11.04 8.56 -3.26
N PRO A 72 11.44 9.83 -3.08
CA PRO A 72 10.68 10.80 -2.30
C PRO A 72 9.42 11.23 -3.05
N ASP A 73 8.40 11.73 -2.32
CA ASP A 73 7.18 12.26 -2.93
C ASP A 73 7.53 13.32 -3.99
N SER A 74 6.93 13.20 -5.16
CA SER A 74 7.09 14.17 -6.26
C SER A 74 6.41 15.52 -5.98
N LEU A 75 5.41 15.51 -5.08
CA LEU A 75 4.71 16.71 -4.63
C LEU A 75 5.18 17.12 -3.24
N SER A 76 5.53 18.40 -3.08
CA SER A 76 5.80 18.97 -1.76
C SER A 76 4.52 19.16 -0.94
N GLY A 77 4.66 19.19 0.41
CA GLY A 77 3.55 19.54 1.30
C GLY A 77 2.76 18.36 1.88
N TYR A 78 3.27 17.15 1.76
CA TYR A 78 2.73 15.94 2.40
C TYR A 78 1.23 15.72 2.16
N ALA A 79 0.88 15.43 0.92
CA ALA A 79 -0.51 15.15 0.53
C ALA A 79 -1.03 13.76 1.00
N GLY A 80 -0.40 13.18 2.02
CA GLY A 80 -0.75 11.85 2.53
C GLY A 80 -0.37 10.72 1.56
N PRO A 81 -0.99 9.52 1.71
CA PRO A 81 -0.65 8.36 0.88
C PRO A 81 -0.80 8.58 -0.63
N LEU A 82 -1.72 9.46 -1.05
CA LEU A 82 -1.94 9.75 -2.48
C LEU A 82 -0.73 10.41 -3.16
N ALA A 83 0.09 11.20 -2.44
CA ALA A 83 1.34 11.73 -3.00
C ALA A 83 2.34 10.62 -3.29
N GLY A 84 2.50 9.70 -2.36
CA GLY A 84 3.32 8.51 -2.56
C GLY A 84 2.81 7.60 -3.68
N MET A 85 1.48 7.43 -3.81
CA MET A 85 0.87 6.67 -4.90
C MET A 85 1.11 7.34 -6.27
N LEU A 86 0.98 8.69 -6.36
CA LEU A 86 1.29 9.42 -7.58
C LEU A 86 2.76 9.25 -7.95
N THR A 87 3.67 9.38 -6.99
CA THR A 87 5.10 9.14 -7.21
C THR A 87 5.35 7.72 -7.70
N GLY A 88 4.62 6.73 -7.16
CA GLY A 88 4.67 5.36 -7.61
C GLY A 88 4.26 5.21 -9.07
N LEU A 89 3.12 5.78 -9.47
CA LEU A 89 2.65 5.75 -10.86
C LEU A 89 3.63 6.43 -11.83
N GLN A 90 4.31 7.49 -11.39
CA GLN A 90 5.33 8.20 -12.19
C GLN A 90 6.64 7.43 -12.36
N ASN A 91 6.94 6.49 -11.45
CA ASN A 91 8.17 5.71 -11.42
C ASN A 91 7.92 4.20 -11.58
N CYS A 92 6.75 3.83 -12.08
CA CYS A 92 6.38 2.46 -12.33
C CYS A 92 7.03 1.96 -13.63
N ASP A 93 7.72 0.81 -13.59
CA ASP A 93 8.38 0.22 -14.76
C ASP A 93 7.47 -0.72 -15.56
N THR A 94 6.27 -0.99 -15.04
CA THR A 94 5.30 -1.94 -15.58
C THR A 94 3.93 -1.28 -15.78
N GLU A 95 2.94 -2.02 -16.29
CA GLU A 95 1.59 -1.48 -16.54
C GLU A 95 0.79 -1.26 -15.24
N TRP A 96 1.14 -1.98 -14.17
CA TRP A 96 0.40 -1.99 -12.90
C TRP A 96 1.30 -1.62 -11.73
N LEU A 97 0.75 -0.84 -10.79
CA LEU A 97 1.36 -0.48 -9.52
C LEU A 97 0.58 -1.12 -8.37
N LEU A 98 1.22 -1.95 -7.55
CA LEU A 98 0.64 -2.48 -6.32
C LEU A 98 1.17 -1.70 -5.12
N CYS A 99 0.31 -0.91 -4.49
CA CYS A 99 0.64 -0.14 -3.30
C CYS A 99 0.37 -0.95 -2.03
N VAL A 100 1.31 -0.89 -1.08
CA VAL A 100 1.15 -1.40 0.28
C VAL A 100 1.75 -0.43 1.29
N PRO A 101 1.19 -0.27 2.51
CA PRO A 101 1.82 0.52 3.56
C PRO A 101 2.96 -0.27 4.22
N CYS A 102 3.95 0.42 4.75
CA CYS A 102 5.08 -0.22 5.45
C CYS A 102 4.70 -0.80 6.83
N ASP A 103 3.59 -0.37 7.40
CA ASP A 103 3.20 -0.65 8.79
C ASP A 103 2.23 -1.82 8.98
N SER A 104 1.96 -2.57 7.94
CA SER A 104 1.13 -3.78 7.98
C SER A 104 2.00 -5.01 7.66
N PRO A 105 2.66 -5.61 8.68
CA PRO A 105 3.71 -6.60 8.46
C PRO A 105 3.20 -7.96 7.96
N PHE A 106 1.88 -8.19 7.96
CA PHE A 106 1.28 -9.51 7.70
C PHE A 106 0.34 -9.55 6.49
N PHE A 107 0.30 -8.52 5.64
CA PHE A 107 -0.59 -8.54 4.46
C PHE A 107 -0.44 -9.84 3.65
N PRO A 108 -1.50 -10.34 2.98
CA PRO A 108 -1.51 -11.66 2.34
C PRO A 108 -0.39 -11.85 1.32
N LEU A 109 0.15 -13.08 1.22
CA LEU A 109 1.17 -13.45 0.22
C LEU A 109 0.58 -13.66 -1.18
N ASP A 110 -0.73 -13.64 -1.31
CA ASP A 110 -1.50 -13.74 -2.54
C ASP A 110 -2.21 -12.42 -2.89
N LEU A 111 -1.81 -11.30 -2.25
CA LEU A 111 -2.42 -9.98 -2.43
C LEU A 111 -2.43 -9.55 -3.90
N ALA A 112 -1.28 -9.60 -4.58
CA ALA A 112 -1.15 -9.23 -5.99
C ALA A 112 -2.05 -10.07 -6.89
N TYR A 113 -2.03 -11.39 -6.69
CA TYR A 113 -2.82 -12.33 -7.47
C TYR A 113 -4.34 -12.07 -7.30
N ARG A 114 -4.82 -11.93 -6.06
CA ARG A 114 -6.25 -11.73 -5.80
C ARG A 114 -6.75 -10.38 -6.30
N LEU A 115 -5.99 -9.29 -6.11
CA LEU A 115 -6.34 -7.98 -6.68
C LEU A 115 -6.33 -8.03 -8.21
N GLY A 116 -5.37 -8.73 -8.82
CA GLY A 116 -5.31 -8.95 -10.25
C GLY A 116 -6.54 -9.69 -10.78
N MET A 117 -6.99 -10.75 -10.09
CA MET A 117 -8.22 -11.46 -10.43
C MET A 117 -9.46 -10.55 -10.39
N ALA A 118 -9.56 -9.67 -9.39
CA ALA A 118 -10.68 -8.75 -9.29
C ALA A 118 -10.70 -7.73 -10.46
N VAL A 119 -9.53 -7.17 -10.80
CA VAL A 119 -9.37 -6.30 -11.96
C VAL A 119 -9.82 -6.98 -13.25
N ASP A 120 -9.36 -8.22 -13.48
CA ASP A 120 -9.69 -8.96 -14.70
C ASP A 120 -11.19 -9.32 -14.77
N ALA A 121 -11.75 -9.79 -13.66
CA ALA A 121 -13.16 -10.16 -13.60
C ALA A 121 -14.12 -8.97 -13.83
N GLU A 122 -13.78 -7.79 -13.31
CA GLU A 122 -14.60 -6.58 -13.43
C GLU A 122 -14.17 -5.66 -14.60
N GLN A 123 -13.12 -6.04 -15.35
CA GLN A 123 -12.52 -5.23 -16.43
C GLN A 123 -12.21 -3.80 -15.96
N SER A 124 -11.72 -3.69 -14.72
CA SER A 124 -11.47 -2.44 -14.01
C SER A 124 -10.04 -1.94 -14.22
N ILE A 125 -9.78 -0.65 -13.95
CA ILE A 125 -8.43 -0.05 -13.97
C ILE A 125 -7.80 0.05 -12.59
N MET A 126 -8.52 -0.36 -11.55
CA MET A 126 -8.01 -0.49 -10.18
C MET A 126 -8.76 -1.55 -9.40
N ALA A 127 -8.12 -2.07 -8.37
CA ALA A 127 -8.76 -2.87 -7.33
C ALA A 127 -8.30 -2.44 -5.94
N VAL A 128 -9.20 -2.54 -4.96
CA VAL A 128 -8.92 -2.26 -3.54
C VAL A 128 -9.21 -3.49 -2.70
N ALA A 129 -8.33 -3.80 -1.76
CA ALA A 129 -8.54 -4.85 -0.78
C ALA A 129 -9.63 -4.43 0.23
N TRP A 130 -10.48 -5.39 0.62
CA TRP A 130 -11.46 -5.26 1.68
C TRP A 130 -11.23 -6.35 2.71
N ALA A 131 -11.26 -6.00 3.99
CA ALA A 131 -11.00 -6.94 5.07
C ALA A 131 -12.01 -6.79 6.22
N PRO A 132 -12.26 -7.89 6.98
CA PRO A 132 -13.10 -7.83 8.17
C PRO A 132 -12.44 -6.96 9.25
N GLU A 133 -13.21 -6.06 9.83
CA GLU A 133 -12.86 -5.26 11.01
C GLU A 133 -13.96 -5.35 12.04
N VAL A 134 -13.59 -5.36 13.32
CA VAL A 134 -14.56 -5.30 14.41
C VAL A 134 -14.93 -3.84 14.67
N ASN A 135 -16.20 -3.49 14.53
CA ASN A 135 -16.71 -2.16 14.81
C ASN A 135 -16.81 -1.86 16.32
N ALA A 136 -17.17 -0.64 16.70
CA ALA A 136 -17.32 -0.24 18.09
C ALA A 136 -18.44 -1.00 18.85
N GLN A 137 -19.35 -1.63 18.12
CA GLN A 137 -20.46 -2.44 18.66
C GLN A 137 -20.07 -3.91 18.84
N GLY A 138 -18.86 -4.31 18.38
CA GLY A 138 -18.39 -5.69 18.42
C GLY A 138 -18.79 -6.53 17.19
N ASP A 139 -19.44 -5.94 16.18
CA ASP A 139 -19.81 -6.63 14.96
C ASP A 139 -18.64 -6.66 13.98
N THR A 140 -18.49 -7.78 13.27
CA THR A 140 -17.53 -7.89 12.17
C THR A 140 -18.14 -7.31 10.90
N VAL A 141 -17.52 -6.25 10.36
CA VAL A 141 -17.91 -5.59 9.11
C VAL A 141 -16.73 -5.57 8.14
N CYS A 142 -16.99 -5.80 6.86
CA CYS A 142 -15.96 -5.71 5.84
C CYS A 142 -15.73 -4.23 5.48
N ARG A 143 -14.46 -3.78 5.53
CA ARG A 143 -14.09 -2.40 5.24
C ARG A 143 -12.99 -2.32 4.20
N PRO A 144 -12.97 -1.24 3.37
CA PRO A 144 -11.91 -1.02 2.42
C PRO A 144 -10.57 -0.77 3.14
N GLN A 145 -9.52 -1.33 2.57
CA GLN A 145 -8.12 -1.10 2.94
C GLN A 145 -7.46 -0.27 1.82
N PRO A 146 -7.73 1.04 1.70
CA PRO A 146 -7.53 1.78 0.46
C PRO A 146 -6.06 2.00 0.08
N VAL A 147 -5.13 1.78 1.01
CA VAL A 147 -3.70 1.80 0.74
C VAL A 147 -3.22 0.50 0.10
N PHE A 148 -3.96 -0.60 0.29
CA PHE A 148 -3.73 -1.87 -0.40
C PHE A 148 -4.52 -1.90 -1.71
N CYS A 149 -3.92 -1.34 -2.76
CA CYS A 149 -4.60 -1.17 -4.03
C CYS A 149 -3.67 -1.49 -5.21
N LEU A 150 -4.27 -2.08 -6.24
CA LEU A 150 -3.65 -2.29 -7.55
C LEU A 150 -4.16 -1.22 -8.51
N LEU A 151 -3.27 -0.46 -9.12
CA LEU A 151 -3.57 0.71 -9.93
C LEU A 151 -2.96 0.55 -11.33
N HIS A 152 -3.74 0.76 -12.38
CA HIS A 152 -3.21 0.83 -13.75
C HIS A 152 -2.56 2.19 -14.00
N LEU A 153 -1.48 2.25 -14.80
CA LEU A 153 -0.73 3.48 -15.09
C LEU A 153 -1.58 4.61 -15.69
N SER A 154 -2.66 4.29 -16.39
CA SER A 154 -3.58 5.31 -16.94
C SER A 154 -4.21 6.23 -15.88
N LEU A 155 -4.15 5.84 -14.60
CA LEU A 155 -4.66 6.64 -13.48
C LEU A 155 -3.74 7.79 -13.07
N GLN A 156 -2.50 7.86 -13.59
CA GLN A 156 -1.51 8.87 -13.22
C GLN A 156 -2.03 10.30 -13.39
N THR A 157 -2.59 10.62 -14.55
CA THR A 157 -3.11 11.97 -14.83
C THR A 157 -4.27 12.32 -13.90
N SER A 158 -5.23 11.41 -13.75
CA SER A 158 -6.38 11.62 -12.86
C SER A 158 -5.95 11.88 -11.41
N LEU A 159 -4.97 11.11 -10.89
CA LEU A 159 -4.48 11.32 -9.53
C LEU A 159 -3.72 12.65 -9.39
N SER A 160 -2.94 13.03 -10.40
CA SER A 160 -2.27 14.33 -10.44
C SER A 160 -3.27 15.49 -10.38
N ASP A 161 -4.31 15.46 -11.22
CA ASP A 161 -5.34 16.51 -11.29
C ASP A 161 -6.14 16.59 -9.99
N PHE A 162 -6.49 15.44 -9.40
CA PHE A 162 -7.16 15.38 -8.10
C PHE A 162 -6.34 16.03 -6.99
N LEU A 163 -5.04 15.75 -6.91
CA LEU A 163 -4.14 16.35 -5.92
C LEU A 163 -3.92 17.85 -6.16
N GLN A 164 -3.80 18.29 -7.41
CA GLN A 164 -3.65 19.71 -7.80
C GLN A 164 -4.92 20.50 -7.47
N SER A 165 -6.10 19.91 -7.59
CA SER A 165 -7.38 20.53 -7.18
C SER A 165 -7.58 20.59 -5.67
N GLY A 166 -6.62 20.10 -4.87
CA GLY A 166 -6.69 20.13 -3.41
C GLY A 166 -7.29 18.86 -2.78
N GLY A 167 -7.58 17.83 -3.57
CA GLY A 167 -8.03 16.53 -3.08
C GLY A 167 -6.97 15.85 -2.19
N ARG A 168 -7.41 15.15 -1.11
CA ARG A 168 -6.49 14.52 -0.16
C ARG A 168 -6.97 13.14 0.33
N LYS A 169 -8.25 12.82 0.16
CA LYS A 169 -8.85 11.56 0.65
C LYS A 169 -8.79 10.50 -0.44
N ILE A 170 -8.24 9.32 -0.12
CA ILE A 170 -8.13 8.20 -1.06
C ILE A 170 -9.52 7.80 -1.54
N ASP A 171 -10.48 7.61 -0.62
CA ASP A 171 -11.83 7.18 -0.96
C ASP A 171 -12.54 8.14 -1.92
N ALA A 172 -12.30 9.45 -1.77
CA ALA A 172 -12.88 10.45 -2.66
C ALA A 172 -12.28 10.41 -4.07
N TRP A 173 -11.04 9.98 -4.23
CA TRP A 173 -10.42 9.77 -5.52
C TRP A 173 -10.82 8.44 -6.16
N THR A 174 -10.76 7.34 -5.40
CA THR A 174 -11.10 6.00 -5.90
C THR A 174 -12.55 5.91 -6.34
N ALA A 175 -13.46 6.62 -5.66
CA ALA A 175 -14.88 6.69 -6.03
C ALA A 175 -15.15 7.34 -7.41
N GLN A 176 -14.17 8.01 -8.02
CA GLN A 176 -14.29 8.61 -9.35
C GLN A 176 -14.03 7.60 -10.48
N HIS A 177 -13.62 6.38 -10.14
CA HIS A 177 -13.20 5.36 -11.09
C HIS A 177 -13.93 4.04 -10.90
N ALA A 178 -14.05 3.24 -11.97
CA ALA A 178 -14.39 1.85 -11.85
C ALA A 178 -13.32 1.15 -10.98
N ASN A 179 -13.76 0.60 -9.85
CA ASN A 179 -12.91 0.12 -8.77
C ASN A 179 -13.37 -1.27 -8.36
N ALA A 180 -12.61 -2.29 -8.73
CA ALA A 180 -12.89 -3.66 -8.34
C ALA A 180 -12.67 -3.87 -6.84
N ARG A 181 -13.58 -4.59 -6.22
CA ARG A 181 -13.50 -4.99 -4.81
C ARG A 181 -12.92 -6.40 -4.69
N MET A 182 -11.92 -6.58 -3.84
CA MET A 182 -11.42 -7.90 -3.45
C MET A 182 -11.56 -8.11 -1.95
N ASP A 183 -12.42 -9.06 -1.57
CA ASP A 183 -12.64 -9.41 -0.17
C ASP A 183 -11.58 -10.42 0.32
N PHE A 184 -10.91 -10.08 1.42
CA PHE A 184 -9.97 -10.93 2.15
C PHE A 184 -10.64 -11.44 3.43
N ASN A 185 -11.63 -12.34 3.25
CA ASN A 185 -12.48 -12.88 4.32
C ASN A 185 -12.63 -14.41 4.24
N LEU A 186 -11.73 -15.09 3.52
CA LEU A 186 -11.71 -16.54 3.45
C LEU A 186 -11.20 -17.15 4.78
N PRO A 187 -11.50 -18.43 5.09
CA PRO A 187 -11.09 -19.05 6.36
C PRO A 187 -9.58 -19.04 6.64
N HIS A 188 -8.74 -18.91 5.61
CA HIS A 188 -7.29 -18.83 5.74
C HIS A 188 -6.77 -17.39 5.81
N ASP A 189 -7.62 -16.38 5.57
CA ASP A 189 -7.25 -14.98 5.74
C ASP A 189 -7.16 -14.66 7.23
N THR A 190 -6.00 -14.21 7.69
CA THR A 190 -5.82 -13.86 9.09
C THR A 190 -6.48 -12.53 9.42
N HIS A 191 -7.12 -12.40 10.56
CA HIS A 191 -7.72 -11.14 11.04
C HIS A 191 -6.68 -10.02 11.20
N GLN A 192 -5.40 -10.37 11.33
CA GLN A 192 -4.29 -9.42 11.46
C GLN A 192 -3.66 -9.02 10.11
N ALA A 193 -4.11 -9.60 9.00
CA ALA A 193 -3.48 -9.42 7.69
C ALA A 193 -3.33 -7.95 7.29
N PHE A 194 -4.32 -7.12 7.59
CA PHE A 194 -4.32 -5.69 7.27
C PHE A 194 -4.16 -4.80 8.52
N ALA A 195 -3.81 -5.38 9.66
CA ALA A 195 -3.61 -4.62 10.90
C ALA A 195 -2.40 -3.69 10.76
N ASN A 196 -2.60 -2.42 11.13
CA ASN A 196 -1.56 -1.41 11.15
C ASN A 196 -0.89 -1.36 12.51
N ALA A 197 0.43 -1.36 12.55
CA ALA A 197 1.21 -1.10 13.75
C ALA A 197 1.46 0.41 13.92
N ASN A 198 0.47 1.17 14.44
CA ASN A 198 0.56 2.61 14.63
C ASN A 198 1.26 3.04 15.91
N THR A 199 1.34 2.15 16.90
CA THR A 199 1.95 2.37 18.21
C THR A 199 2.87 1.20 18.58
N TRP A 200 3.78 1.45 19.54
CA TRP A 200 4.62 0.39 20.12
C TRP A 200 3.80 -0.72 20.77
N GLN A 201 2.63 -0.40 21.34
CA GLN A 201 1.74 -1.39 21.94
C GLN A 201 1.07 -2.27 20.91
N GLU A 202 0.58 -1.66 19.81
CA GLU A 202 0.01 -2.42 18.67
C GLU A 202 1.08 -3.31 18.02
N LEU A 203 2.30 -2.78 17.84
CA LEU A 203 3.41 -3.56 17.29
C LEU A 203 3.73 -4.80 18.15
N LYS A 204 3.81 -4.63 19.48
CA LYS A 204 4.00 -5.74 20.42
C LYS A 204 2.81 -6.71 20.43
N GLY A 205 1.58 -6.20 20.29
CA GLY A 205 0.39 -7.04 20.20
C GLY A 205 0.36 -7.94 18.95
N LEU A 206 1.07 -7.56 17.90
CA LEU A 206 1.23 -8.37 16.69
C LEU A 206 2.35 -9.43 16.81
N GLU A 207 3.19 -9.38 17.85
CA GLU A 207 4.29 -10.34 18.08
C GLU A 207 3.87 -11.58 18.87
N GLY A 208 2.66 -11.58 19.46
CA GLY A 208 2.13 -12.60 20.37
C GLY A 208 1.39 -13.75 19.70
#